data_f1a4fdfa78426de050c4e5c930aea7f4
#
_entry.id   f1a4fdfa78426de050c4e5c930aea7f4
#
_cell.length_a   1.000
_cell.length_b   1.000
_cell.length_c   1.000
_cell.angle_alpha   90.00
_cell.angle_beta   90.00
_cell.angle_gamma   90.00
#
_symmetry.space_group_name_H-M   'P 1'
#
loop_
_entity.id
_entity.type
_entity.pdbx_description
1 polymer ?
#
loop_
_entity_poly.entity_id
_entity_poly.type
_entity_poly.pdbx_seq_one_letter_code
_entity_poly.pdbx_strand_id
1 'polypeptide(L)'
;MKIFCVGRNYVAHAQEMGNEIPDEPVIFMKPKSALLQAHTPFYYPEFTNELHYECELVLRISKNGKYIQDRFASKYYDAVTAGIDFTARDIQNELKKKGLPWEKAKAWDNSAVIGKWIPFTEVKNKKDISFGLYKNKEMVQQSNSNLMINGFDKIVAYISNYFSVNIGDLIFTGTPAGVGECVVGDELEGFIGEENLFTLEVK
;
A
#
# COMPACT_ATOMS: atom_id res chain seq x y z
N MET A 1 -1.51 -14.10 -8.98
CA MET A 1 -1.76 -12.80 -8.35
C MET A 1 -0.41 -12.14 -8.12
N LYS A 2 -0.21 -10.93 -8.60
CA LYS A 2 0.92 -10.05 -8.32
C LYS A 2 0.44 -8.95 -7.37
N ILE A 3 1.33 -8.46 -6.53
CA ILE A 3 1.09 -7.29 -5.69
C ILE A 3 2.10 -6.23 -6.13
N PHE A 4 1.60 -5.19 -6.80
CA PHE A 4 2.38 -4.02 -7.17
C PHE A 4 2.29 -3.00 -6.04
N CYS A 5 3.40 -2.34 -5.74
CA CYS A 5 3.47 -1.29 -4.73
C CYS A 5 4.11 -0.03 -5.33
N VAL A 6 3.59 1.13 -4.95
CA VAL A 6 4.07 2.43 -5.43
C VAL A 6 4.73 3.16 -4.27
N GLY A 7 6.04 3.29 -4.31
CA GLY A 7 6.79 4.09 -3.34
C GLY A 7 6.73 5.59 -3.64
N ARG A 8 6.81 6.42 -2.58
CA ARG A 8 6.95 7.88 -2.66
C ARG A 8 5.83 8.58 -3.43
N ASN A 9 4.59 8.16 -3.23
CA ASN A 9 3.43 8.71 -3.97
C ASN A 9 2.70 9.85 -3.24
N TYR A 10 3.21 10.31 -2.11
CA TYR A 10 2.71 11.49 -1.37
C TYR A 10 3.86 12.44 -1.06
N VAL A 11 3.67 13.74 -1.36
CA VAL A 11 4.72 14.76 -1.17
C VAL A 11 5.17 14.82 0.29
N ALA A 12 4.22 14.89 1.23
CA ALA A 12 4.52 14.97 2.66
C ALA A 12 5.33 13.76 3.16
N HIS A 13 4.99 12.54 2.69
CA HIS A 13 5.75 11.33 3.04
C HIS A 13 7.15 11.34 2.42
N ALA A 14 7.32 11.77 1.17
CA ALA A 14 8.63 11.88 0.55
C ALA A 14 9.54 12.84 1.37
N GLN A 15 9.00 13.97 1.81
CA GLN A 15 9.70 14.93 2.65
C GLN A 15 10.04 14.38 4.04
N GLU A 16 9.08 13.71 4.71
CA GLU A 16 9.27 13.04 6.01
C GLU A 16 10.45 12.07 5.98
N MET A 17 10.58 11.32 4.88
CA MET A 17 11.65 10.34 4.68
C MET A 17 12.94 10.92 4.08
N GLY A 18 13.03 12.25 3.90
CA GLY A 18 14.19 12.92 3.31
C GLY A 18 14.47 12.50 1.86
N ASN A 19 13.43 12.08 1.12
CA ASN A 19 13.56 11.68 -0.29
C ASN A 19 13.12 12.84 -1.21
N GLU A 20 13.72 12.88 -2.39
CA GLU A 20 13.22 13.69 -3.50
C GLU A 20 11.91 13.14 -4.05
N ILE A 21 11.08 14.03 -4.61
CA ILE A 21 9.87 13.65 -5.33
C ILE A 21 10.31 13.02 -6.65
N PRO A 22 9.92 11.77 -6.94
CA PRO A 22 10.35 11.11 -8.16
C PRO A 22 9.59 11.66 -9.38
N ASP A 23 10.26 11.77 -10.53
CA ASP A 23 9.66 12.17 -11.80
C ASP A 23 8.65 11.13 -12.33
N GLU A 24 8.87 9.85 -12.00
CA GLU A 24 8.03 8.72 -12.39
C GLU A 24 7.66 7.86 -11.19
N PRO A 25 6.55 7.08 -11.24
CA PRO A 25 6.18 6.17 -10.17
C PRO A 25 7.30 5.15 -9.87
N VAL A 26 7.71 5.08 -8.61
CA VAL A 26 8.67 4.07 -8.13
C VAL A 26 7.92 2.78 -7.85
N ILE A 27 8.11 1.76 -8.68
CA ILE A 27 7.40 0.49 -8.56
C ILE A 27 8.30 -0.58 -7.96
N PHE A 28 7.79 -1.30 -6.99
CA PHE A 28 8.33 -2.57 -6.51
C PHE A 28 7.20 -3.59 -6.37
N MET A 29 7.55 -4.84 -6.12
CA MET A 29 6.56 -5.91 -6.08
C MET A 29 6.70 -6.73 -4.79
N LYS A 30 5.55 -7.24 -4.32
CA LYS A 30 5.49 -8.29 -3.32
C LYS A 30 4.97 -9.58 -3.96
N PRO A 31 5.49 -10.78 -3.57
CA PRO A 31 4.92 -12.04 -4.00
C PRO A 31 3.54 -12.28 -3.36
N LYS A 32 2.80 -13.25 -3.88
CA LYS A 32 1.49 -13.62 -3.29
C LYS A 32 1.62 -14.05 -1.81
N SER A 33 2.73 -14.69 -1.42
CA SER A 33 2.99 -15.11 -0.05
C SER A 33 3.15 -13.94 0.93
N ALA A 34 3.43 -12.72 0.43
CA ALA A 34 3.46 -11.53 1.26
C ALA A 34 2.07 -11.11 1.77
N LEU A 35 0.99 -11.57 1.14
CA LEU A 35 -0.35 -11.23 1.59
C LEU A 35 -0.74 -12.08 2.81
N LEU A 36 -0.97 -11.40 3.94
CA LEU A 36 -1.51 -12.03 5.15
C LEU A 36 -2.90 -12.59 4.84
N GLN A 37 -3.12 -13.85 5.18
CA GLN A 37 -4.42 -14.48 4.99
C GLN A 37 -5.44 -13.88 5.96
N ALA A 38 -6.68 -13.71 5.51
CA ALA A 38 -7.76 -13.23 6.36
C ALA A 38 -7.91 -14.10 7.62
N HIS A 39 -8.16 -13.45 8.75
CA HIS A 39 -8.34 -14.09 10.06
C HIS A 39 -7.10 -14.82 10.62
N THR A 40 -5.92 -14.61 10.04
CA THR A 40 -4.68 -15.08 10.64
C THR A 40 -4.01 -13.97 11.46
N PRO A 41 -3.40 -14.28 12.61
CA PRO A 41 -2.65 -13.28 13.35
C PRO A 41 -1.40 -12.85 12.57
N PHE A 42 -1.00 -11.61 12.75
CA PHE A 42 0.26 -11.10 12.25
C PHE A 42 1.33 -11.26 13.32
N TYR A 43 2.41 -11.97 13.00
CA TYR A 43 3.54 -12.14 13.89
C TYR A 43 4.67 -11.20 13.53
N TYR A 44 5.21 -10.51 14.53
CA TYR A 44 6.39 -9.66 14.39
C TYR A 44 7.58 -10.49 13.88
N PRO A 45 8.22 -10.11 12.76
CA PRO A 45 9.29 -10.92 12.18
C PRO A 45 10.59 -10.80 12.99
N GLU A 46 11.24 -11.94 13.31
CA GLU A 46 12.46 -11.99 14.11
C GLU A 46 13.70 -11.36 13.45
N PHE A 47 13.67 -11.14 12.13
CA PHE A 47 14.80 -10.65 11.36
C PHE A 47 14.95 -9.13 11.34
N THR A 48 14.03 -8.37 11.91
CA THR A 48 14.05 -6.91 11.98
C THR A 48 13.82 -6.44 13.41
N ASN A 49 14.44 -5.33 13.76
CA ASN A 49 14.21 -4.65 15.03
C ASN A 49 13.41 -3.35 14.87
N GLU A 50 13.01 -3.01 13.64
CA GLU A 50 12.32 -1.77 13.32
C GLU A 50 11.26 -2.04 12.25
N LEU A 51 10.09 -2.53 12.69
CA LEU A 51 8.94 -2.82 11.84
C LEU A 51 8.03 -1.59 11.76
N HIS A 52 7.84 -1.05 10.56
CA HIS A 52 6.94 0.09 10.32
C HIS A 52 5.67 -0.31 9.59
N TYR A 53 4.55 0.32 9.99
CA TYR A 53 3.31 0.32 9.23
C TYR A 53 3.36 1.43 8.16
N GLU A 54 2.81 1.14 7.00
CA GLU A 54 2.57 2.07 5.89
C GLU A 54 1.14 1.82 5.40
N CYS A 55 0.18 2.65 5.87
CA CYS A 55 -1.23 2.53 5.46
C CYS A 55 -1.42 3.07 4.06
N GLU A 56 -2.13 2.31 3.22
CA GLU A 56 -2.32 2.61 1.81
C GLU A 56 -3.73 2.31 1.33
N LEU A 57 -4.20 3.05 0.33
CA LEU A 57 -5.30 2.58 -0.50
C LEU A 57 -4.80 1.49 -1.42
N VAL A 58 -5.56 0.41 -1.52
CA VAL A 58 -5.23 -0.75 -2.37
C VAL A 58 -6.32 -0.94 -3.41
N LEU A 59 -5.93 -1.05 -4.68
CA LEU A 59 -6.84 -1.35 -5.79
C LEU A 59 -6.84 -2.84 -6.10
N ARG A 60 -8.01 -3.36 -6.50
CA ARG A 60 -8.15 -4.71 -7.06
C ARG A 60 -8.32 -4.63 -8.56
N ILE A 61 -7.43 -5.31 -9.31
CA ILE A 61 -7.55 -5.41 -10.76
C ILE A 61 -8.67 -6.40 -11.12
N SER A 62 -9.59 -5.94 -11.97
CA SER A 62 -10.78 -6.70 -12.40
C SER A 62 -10.75 -7.08 -13.88
N LYS A 63 -9.74 -6.62 -14.64
CA LYS A 63 -9.60 -6.90 -16.06
C LYS A 63 -8.14 -7.08 -16.44
N ASN A 64 -7.85 -8.10 -17.27
CA ASN A 64 -6.52 -8.29 -17.84
C ASN A 64 -6.16 -7.18 -18.84
N GLY A 65 -4.91 -6.70 -18.79
CA GLY A 65 -4.46 -5.65 -19.70
C GLY A 65 -2.95 -5.49 -19.77
N LYS A 66 -2.52 -4.84 -20.83
CA LYS A 66 -1.14 -4.42 -21.12
C LYS A 66 -1.21 -3.15 -21.96
N TYR A 67 -0.26 -2.21 -21.77
CA TYR A 67 -0.23 -0.93 -22.49
C TYR A 67 -1.54 -0.13 -22.40
N ILE A 68 -2.10 -0.07 -21.19
CA ILE A 68 -3.37 0.60 -20.92
C ILE A 68 -3.13 2.11 -20.96
N GLN A 69 -3.95 2.82 -21.75
CA GLN A 69 -3.91 4.28 -21.76
C GLN A 69 -4.66 4.84 -20.54
N ASP A 70 -4.17 5.95 -19.95
CA ASP A 70 -4.74 6.59 -18.75
C ASP A 70 -6.27 6.75 -18.82
N ARG A 71 -6.78 7.26 -19.95
CA ARG A 71 -8.23 7.48 -20.17
C ARG A 71 -9.09 6.22 -20.10
N PHE A 72 -8.49 5.04 -20.13
CA PHE A 72 -9.19 3.75 -20.05
C PHE A 72 -8.87 2.98 -18.76
N ALA A 73 -7.93 3.45 -17.95
CA ALA A 73 -7.40 2.74 -16.79
C ALA A 73 -8.47 2.44 -15.73
N SER A 74 -9.44 3.35 -15.54
CA SER A 74 -10.56 3.16 -14.62
C SER A 74 -11.46 1.96 -14.93
N LYS A 75 -11.34 1.35 -16.11
CA LYS A 75 -12.06 0.12 -16.50
C LYS A 75 -11.37 -1.17 -16.06
N TYR A 76 -10.17 -1.06 -15.45
CA TYR A 76 -9.34 -2.21 -15.11
C TYR A 76 -9.30 -2.52 -13.61
N TYR A 77 -9.90 -1.69 -12.77
CA TYR A 77 -10.06 -1.93 -11.34
C TYR A 77 -11.51 -1.70 -10.91
N ASP A 78 -11.99 -2.45 -9.94
CA ASP A 78 -13.40 -2.47 -9.54
C ASP A 78 -13.66 -2.22 -8.06
N ALA A 79 -12.64 -2.31 -7.22
CA ALA A 79 -12.76 -2.14 -5.79
C ALA A 79 -11.51 -1.52 -5.17
N VAL A 80 -11.71 -0.88 -4.02
CA VAL A 80 -10.68 -0.28 -3.20
C VAL A 80 -10.80 -0.79 -1.77
N THR A 81 -9.67 -0.87 -1.06
CA THR A 81 -9.62 -1.13 0.38
C THR A 81 -8.49 -0.34 1.02
N ALA A 82 -8.49 -0.25 2.35
CA ALA A 82 -7.30 0.10 3.12
C ALA A 82 -6.43 -1.14 3.32
N GLY A 83 -5.11 -0.95 3.29
CA GLY A 83 -4.14 -2.01 3.54
C GLY A 83 -2.91 -1.48 4.26
N ILE A 84 -2.01 -2.39 4.65
CA ILE A 84 -0.71 -2.05 5.23
C ILE A 84 0.39 -2.68 4.37
N ASP A 85 1.36 -1.86 3.95
CA ASP A 85 2.65 -2.28 3.42
C ASP A 85 3.67 -2.29 4.56
N PHE A 86 3.78 -3.42 5.27
CA PHE A 86 4.76 -3.56 6.33
C PHE A 86 6.19 -3.49 5.78
N THR A 87 7.02 -2.75 6.51
CA THR A 87 8.39 -2.42 6.13
C THR A 87 9.36 -2.73 7.26
N ALA A 88 10.33 -3.61 7.02
CA ALA A 88 11.51 -3.76 7.88
C ALA A 88 12.42 -2.55 7.61
N ARG A 89 12.26 -1.50 8.40
CA ARG A 89 12.83 -0.17 8.13
C ARG A 89 14.35 -0.14 8.25
N ASP A 90 14.89 -0.80 9.25
CA ASP A 90 16.34 -1.00 9.45
C ASP A 90 16.99 -1.62 8.20
N ILE A 91 16.41 -2.73 7.72
CA ILE A 91 16.89 -3.42 6.51
C ILE A 91 16.72 -2.54 5.27
N GLN A 92 15.58 -1.84 5.12
CA GLN A 92 15.35 -0.95 3.98
C GLN A 92 16.41 0.16 3.92
N ASN A 93 16.75 0.76 5.08
CA ASN A 93 17.75 1.81 5.17
C ASN A 93 19.13 1.32 4.73
N GLU A 94 19.52 0.09 5.12
CA GLU A 94 20.76 -0.52 4.65
C GLU A 94 20.76 -0.79 3.15
N LEU A 95 19.67 -1.36 2.62
CA LEU A 95 19.56 -1.66 1.20
C LEU A 95 19.61 -0.40 0.35
N LYS A 96 18.93 0.68 0.77
CA LYS A 96 18.98 1.99 0.11
C LYS A 96 20.40 2.54 0.05
N LYS A 97 21.15 2.52 1.16
CA LYS A 97 22.54 3.00 1.22
C LYS A 97 23.47 2.25 0.26
N LYS A 98 23.17 0.97 0.02
CA LYS A 98 23.97 0.08 -0.85
C LYS A 98 23.45 0.02 -2.28
N GLY A 99 22.34 0.69 -2.62
CA GLY A 99 21.70 0.61 -3.93
C GLY A 99 21.18 -0.78 -4.27
N LEU A 100 20.79 -1.58 -3.27
CA LEU A 100 20.33 -2.96 -3.43
C LEU A 100 18.78 -3.03 -3.54
N PRO A 101 18.25 -4.12 -4.13
CA PRO A 101 16.81 -4.39 -4.19
C PRO A 101 16.14 -4.43 -2.81
N TRP A 102 14.83 -4.12 -2.75
CA TRP A 102 14.10 -3.94 -1.50
C TRP A 102 13.35 -5.18 -1.00
N GLU A 103 13.39 -6.31 -1.70
CA GLU A 103 12.58 -7.49 -1.42
C GLU A 103 12.71 -7.97 0.03
N LYS A 104 13.94 -7.97 0.61
CA LYS A 104 14.16 -8.37 2.00
C LYS A 104 13.45 -7.46 3.01
N ALA A 105 13.27 -6.18 2.66
CA ALA A 105 12.63 -5.20 3.53
C ALA A 105 11.12 -5.08 3.31
N LYS A 106 10.63 -5.50 2.13
CA LYS A 106 9.27 -5.23 1.67
C LYS A 106 8.47 -6.47 1.27
N ALA A 107 9.12 -7.55 0.81
CA ALA A 107 8.46 -8.63 0.09
C ALA A 107 8.49 -9.99 0.84
N TRP A 108 8.72 -9.97 2.14
CA TRP A 108 8.70 -11.15 2.99
C TRP A 108 7.26 -11.63 3.27
N ASP A 109 7.10 -12.87 3.73
CA ASP A 109 5.80 -13.50 3.95
C ASP A 109 4.96 -12.72 4.98
N ASN A 110 3.69 -12.48 4.66
CA ASN A 110 2.73 -11.71 5.46
C ASN A 110 3.04 -10.21 5.62
N SER A 111 3.91 -9.64 4.78
CA SER A 111 4.27 -8.21 4.81
C SER A 111 3.21 -7.28 4.21
N ALA A 112 2.09 -7.80 3.73
CA ALA A 112 0.98 -7.01 3.18
C ALA A 112 -0.35 -7.41 3.83
N VAL A 113 -1.11 -6.44 4.28
CA VAL A 113 -2.47 -6.62 4.81
C VAL A 113 -3.46 -5.89 3.92
N ILE A 114 -4.63 -6.48 3.71
CA ILE A 114 -5.77 -5.82 3.06
C ILE A 114 -7.02 -5.99 3.91
N GLY A 115 -7.85 -4.95 3.92
CA GLY A 115 -9.16 -4.97 4.57
C GLY A 115 -10.27 -5.50 3.67
N LYS A 116 -11.51 -5.29 4.12
CA LYS A 116 -12.71 -5.55 3.33
C LYS A 116 -12.72 -4.67 2.08
N TRP A 117 -13.19 -5.21 0.97
CA TRP A 117 -13.29 -4.50 -0.28
C TRP A 117 -14.54 -3.63 -0.34
N ILE A 118 -14.39 -2.37 -0.74
CA ILE A 118 -15.47 -1.46 -1.11
C ILE A 118 -15.53 -1.44 -2.64
N PRO A 119 -16.63 -1.87 -3.27
CA PRO A 119 -16.82 -1.72 -4.71
C PRO A 119 -16.74 -0.26 -5.13
N PHE A 120 -16.06 0.07 -6.23
CA PHE A 120 -15.99 1.45 -6.72
C PHE A 120 -17.36 2.05 -7.06
N THR A 121 -18.38 1.22 -7.29
CA THR A 121 -19.76 1.66 -7.47
C THR A 121 -20.36 2.27 -6.20
N GLU A 122 -19.86 1.91 -5.03
CA GLU A 122 -20.30 2.39 -3.71
C GLU A 122 -19.47 3.56 -3.19
N VAL A 123 -18.32 3.84 -3.81
CA VAL A 123 -17.48 4.99 -3.45
C VAL A 123 -18.13 6.29 -3.93
N LYS A 124 -18.56 7.13 -2.98
CA LYS A 124 -19.28 8.38 -3.26
C LYS A 124 -18.45 9.37 -4.08
N ASN A 125 -17.19 9.58 -3.71
CA ASN A 125 -16.28 10.47 -4.43
C ASN A 125 -14.98 9.73 -4.76
N LYS A 126 -14.90 9.20 -5.98
CA LYS A 126 -13.76 8.40 -6.46
C LYS A 126 -12.44 9.17 -6.59
N LYS A 127 -12.51 10.51 -6.59
CA LYS A 127 -11.33 11.39 -6.70
C LYS A 127 -10.83 11.88 -5.36
N ASP A 128 -11.58 11.62 -4.29
CA ASP A 128 -11.37 12.19 -2.97
C ASP A 128 -11.75 11.16 -1.89
N ILE A 129 -10.95 10.11 -1.79
CA ILE A 129 -11.16 9.01 -0.84
C ILE A 129 -10.32 9.28 0.40
N SER A 130 -10.97 9.62 1.51
CA SER A 130 -10.33 9.75 2.82
C SER A 130 -10.05 8.36 3.40
N PHE A 131 -8.85 8.16 3.94
CA PHE A 131 -8.43 6.91 4.56
C PHE A 131 -7.37 7.16 5.63
N GLY A 132 -7.11 6.15 6.45
CA GLY A 132 -6.07 6.24 7.46
C GLY A 132 -5.94 5.00 8.32
N LEU A 133 -5.15 5.16 9.39
CA LEU A 133 -4.81 4.12 10.34
C LEU A 133 -4.91 4.65 11.76
N TYR A 134 -5.54 3.86 12.62
CA TYR A 134 -5.40 3.98 14.06
C TYR A 134 -4.40 2.93 14.56
N LYS A 135 -3.58 3.33 15.52
CA LYS A 135 -2.76 2.42 16.34
C LYS A 135 -3.15 2.61 17.81
N ASN A 136 -3.62 1.55 18.45
CA ASN A 136 -4.07 1.58 19.85
C ASN A 136 -5.12 2.67 20.11
N LYS A 137 -6.07 2.85 19.16
CA LYS A 137 -7.13 3.87 19.17
C LYS A 137 -6.66 5.32 18.95
N GLU A 138 -5.38 5.55 18.71
CA GLU A 138 -4.85 6.85 18.33
C GLU A 138 -4.67 6.91 16.82
N MET A 139 -5.13 7.99 16.18
CA MET A 139 -4.95 8.19 14.74
C MET A 139 -3.50 8.52 14.43
N VAL A 140 -2.82 7.64 13.69
CA VAL A 140 -1.39 7.78 13.35
C VAL A 140 -1.16 8.16 11.90
N GLN A 141 -2.06 7.75 10.99
CA GLN A 141 -2.04 8.20 9.59
C GLN A 141 -3.45 8.60 9.16
N GLN A 142 -3.56 9.75 8.48
CA GLN A 142 -4.78 10.17 7.80
C GLN A 142 -4.42 10.94 6.54
N SER A 143 -5.08 10.63 5.44
CA SER A 143 -4.85 11.30 4.15
C SER A 143 -6.03 11.15 3.21
N ASN A 144 -5.81 11.56 1.97
CA ASN A 144 -6.82 11.54 0.93
C ASN A 144 -6.18 11.17 -0.42
N SER A 145 -6.94 10.46 -1.27
CA SER A 145 -6.46 10.04 -2.58
C SER A 145 -6.14 11.20 -3.54
N ASN A 146 -6.74 12.37 -3.35
CA ASN A 146 -6.45 13.56 -4.16
C ASN A 146 -5.07 14.18 -3.88
N LEU A 147 -4.39 13.77 -2.80
CA LEU A 147 -3.03 14.20 -2.44
C LEU A 147 -1.95 13.30 -3.04
N MET A 148 -2.33 12.25 -3.76
CA MET A 148 -1.38 11.39 -4.47
C MET A 148 -0.68 12.17 -5.60
N ILE A 149 0.62 11.99 -5.74
CA ILE A 149 1.41 12.51 -6.88
C ILE A 149 0.93 11.87 -8.18
N ASN A 150 0.71 10.57 -8.15
CA ASN A 150 0.18 9.77 -9.26
C ASN A 150 -1.14 9.14 -8.83
N GLY A 151 -2.26 9.58 -9.41
CA GLY A 151 -3.58 9.02 -9.15
C GLY A 151 -3.74 7.61 -9.71
N PHE A 152 -4.83 6.94 -9.35
CA PHE A 152 -5.09 5.53 -9.69
C PHE A 152 -4.92 5.20 -11.17
N ASP A 153 -5.53 5.99 -12.06
CA ASP A 153 -5.48 5.75 -13.51
C ASP A 153 -4.05 5.81 -14.04
N LYS A 154 -3.28 6.82 -13.60
CA LYS A 154 -1.88 6.97 -13.99
C LYS A 154 -1.01 5.82 -13.49
N ILE A 155 -1.24 5.34 -12.26
CA ILE A 155 -0.53 4.18 -11.69
C ILE A 155 -0.80 2.92 -12.51
N VAL A 156 -2.09 2.61 -12.78
CA VAL A 156 -2.48 1.43 -13.57
C VAL A 156 -1.89 1.47 -14.96
N ALA A 157 -1.98 2.63 -15.64
CA ALA A 157 -1.42 2.81 -16.98
C ALA A 157 0.11 2.63 -16.95
N TYR A 158 0.81 3.28 -16.00
CA TYR A 158 2.26 3.19 -15.87
C TYR A 158 2.73 1.74 -15.64
N ILE A 159 2.13 1.04 -14.66
CA ILE A 159 2.44 -0.38 -14.39
C ILE A 159 2.24 -1.22 -15.66
N SER A 160 1.16 -0.95 -16.42
CA SER A 160 0.83 -1.74 -17.60
C SER A 160 1.81 -1.58 -18.75
N ASN A 161 2.67 -0.55 -18.75
CA ASN A 161 3.73 -0.40 -19.75
C ASN A 161 4.83 -1.48 -19.59
N TYR A 162 5.07 -1.90 -18.37
CA TYR A 162 6.11 -2.90 -18.05
C TYR A 162 5.54 -4.29 -17.84
N PHE A 163 4.39 -4.38 -17.16
CA PHE A 163 3.80 -5.65 -16.72
C PHE A 163 2.39 -5.83 -17.29
N SER A 164 2.03 -7.05 -17.65
CA SER A 164 0.60 -7.37 -17.84
C SER A 164 -0.08 -7.37 -16.48
N VAL A 165 -1.16 -6.60 -16.33
CA VAL A 165 -2.03 -6.69 -15.16
C VAL A 165 -3.06 -7.77 -15.39
N ASN A 166 -3.35 -8.56 -14.37
CA ASN A 166 -4.29 -9.68 -14.43
C ASN A 166 -5.39 -9.53 -13.39
N ILE A 167 -6.55 -10.11 -13.67
CA ILE A 167 -7.66 -10.19 -12.71
C ILE A 167 -7.14 -10.76 -11.38
N GLY A 168 -7.45 -10.05 -10.29
CA GLY A 168 -7.03 -10.39 -8.94
C GLY A 168 -5.66 -9.86 -8.54
N ASP A 169 -4.89 -9.22 -9.44
CA ASP A 169 -3.69 -8.47 -9.04
C ASP A 169 -4.08 -7.30 -8.14
N LEU A 170 -3.20 -6.93 -7.21
CA LEU A 170 -3.38 -5.84 -6.27
C LEU A 170 -2.40 -4.72 -6.56
N ILE A 171 -2.82 -3.48 -6.30
CA ILE A 171 -1.96 -2.30 -6.40
C ILE A 171 -2.05 -1.51 -5.10
N PHE A 172 -1.00 -1.52 -4.31
CA PHE A 172 -0.77 -0.62 -3.19
C PHE A 172 -0.31 0.73 -3.75
N THR A 173 -1.02 1.80 -3.43
CA THR A 173 -0.91 3.06 -4.16
C THR A 173 0.03 4.08 -3.52
N GLY A 174 0.71 3.69 -2.45
CA GLY A 174 1.61 4.54 -1.69
C GLY A 174 1.00 5.01 -0.37
N THR A 175 1.87 5.22 0.62
CA THR A 175 1.50 5.67 1.96
C THR A 175 1.67 7.17 2.13
N PRO A 176 0.80 7.85 2.91
CA PRO A 176 0.99 9.24 3.32
C PRO A 176 2.01 9.36 4.47
N ALA A 177 2.29 10.58 4.91
CA ALA A 177 3.07 10.86 6.11
C ALA A 177 2.42 10.25 7.37
N GLY A 178 3.23 10.07 8.42
CA GLY A 178 2.84 9.44 9.68
C GLY A 178 3.17 7.95 9.75
N VAL A 179 4.07 7.47 8.87
CA VAL A 179 4.62 6.12 9.01
C VAL A 179 5.34 5.99 10.34
N GLY A 180 5.27 4.81 10.96
CA GLY A 180 5.85 4.63 12.28
C GLY A 180 6.03 3.18 12.66
N GLU A 181 6.72 2.99 13.76
CA GLU A 181 7.02 1.68 14.31
C GLU A 181 5.77 1.06 14.95
N CYS A 182 5.63 -0.25 14.79
CA CYS A 182 4.74 -1.07 15.57
C CYS A 182 5.51 -2.18 16.31
N VAL A 183 4.99 -2.56 17.47
CA VAL A 183 5.57 -3.57 18.35
C VAL A 183 4.55 -4.65 18.70
N VAL A 184 5.02 -5.75 19.26
CA VAL A 184 4.13 -6.80 19.75
C VAL A 184 3.15 -6.24 20.79
N GLY A 185 1.87 -6.53 20.60
CA GLY A 185 0.76 -6.03 21.42
C GLY A 185 0.05 -4.81 20.83
N ASP A 186 0.58 -4.17 19.78
CA ASP A 186 -0.13 -3.09 19.09
C ASP A 186 -1.35 -3.60 18.32
N GLU A 187 -2.44 -2.84 18.36
CA GLU A 187 -3.63 -3.02 17.54
C GLU A 187 -3.66 -1.96 16.44
N LEU A 188 -3.79 -2.39 15.19
CA LEU A 188 -3.84 -1.54 13.99
C LEU A 188 -5.22 -1.64 13.35
N GLU A 189 -5.87 -0.50 13.09
CA GLU A 189 -7.20 -0.44 12.47
C GLU A 189 -7.16 0.47 11.24
N GLY A 190 -7.44 -0.10 10.06
CA GLY A 190 -7.47 0.65 8.80
C GLY A 190 -8.89 1.00 8.38
N PHE A 191 -9.09 2.24 7.91
CA PHE A 191 -10.39 2.75 7.54
C PHE A 191 -10.40 3.50 6.21
N ILE A 192 -11.60 3.56 5.59
CA ILE A 192 -11.93 4.47 4.49
C ILE A 192 -13.20 5.24 4.90
N GLY A 193 -13.14 6.58 4.90
CA GLY A 193 -14.22 7.40 5.43
C GLY A 193 -14.47 7.09 6.92
N GLU A 194 -15.65 6.58 7.24
CA GLU A 194 -16.01 6.15 8.60
C GLU A 194 -16.03 4.62 8.77
N GLU A 195 -15.74 3.86 7.70
CA GLU A 195 -15.82 2.40 7.72
C GLU A 195 -14.48 1.79 8.11
N ASN A 196 -14.47 1.03 9.23
CA ASN A 196 -13.34 0.16 9.59
C ASN A 196 -13.31 -1.05 8.66
N LEU A 197 -12.19 -1.23 7.96
CA LEU A 197 -12.03 -2.27 6.95
C LEU A 197 -11.21 -3.47 7.45
N PHE A 198 -10.36 -3.25 8.43
CA PHE A 198 -9.62 -4.30 9.13
C PHE A 198 -9.20 -3.87 10.53
N THR A 199 -9.08 -4.85 11.41
CA THR A 199 -8.41 -4.75 12.71
C THR A 199 -7.38 -5.86 12.78
N LEU A 200 -6.16 -5.54 13.17
CA LEU A 200 -5.01 -6.44 13.22
C LEU A 200 -4.25 -6.25 14.53
N GLU A 201 -4.01 -7.35 15.23
CA GLU A 201 -3.11 -7.40 16.40
C GLU A 201 -1.72 -7.88 15.95
N VAL A 202 -0.67 -7.19 16.42
CA VAL A 202 0.74 -7.59 16.23
C VAL A 202 1.14 -8.54 17.36
N LYS A 203 1.55 -9.77 17.03
CA LYS A 203 1.89 -10.83 18.00
C LYS A 203 3.36 -11.20 17.96
#